data_4290bcd658d2a8cd63ba411531ad2827
#
_entry.id   4290bcd658d2a8cd63ba411531ad2827
#
_cell.length_a   1.000
_cell.length_b   1.000
_cell.length_c   1.000
_cell.angle_alpha   90.00
_cell.angle_beta   90.00
_cell.angle_gamma   90.00
#
_symmetry.space_group_name_H-M   'P 1'
#
loop_
_entity.id
_entity.type
_entity.pdbx_description
1 polymer ?
#
loop_
_entity_poly.entity_id
_entity_poly.type
_entity_poly.pdbx_seq_one_letter_code
_entity_poly.pdbx_strand_id
1 'polypeptide(L)'
;MFIHEMTESECRQALQRATVGRLACARDNQPYVVPIYFALDREHVYAFTTVGQKIEWMRTNPRVCLEFDERTGHDRWQSIVIFGEYEELPDLPQYKAARVKALELLQKHVMWWEPAYVGAAHREMPHSETPIFYRIKIDRMTGHQATPDLAKLAATEGEESKARNGWWSDILRHVGMKD
;
A
#
# COMPACT_ATOMS: atom_id res chain seq x y z
N MET A 1 0.59 18.53 -16.20
CA MET A 1 0.84 17.25 -15.49
C MET A 1 1.35 16.24 -16.50
N PHE A 2 2.45 15.59 -16.20
CA PHE A 2 3.06 14.53 -17.00
C PHE A 2 3.02 13.23 -16.20
N ILE A 3 2.47 12.16 -16.78
CA ILE A 3 2.35 10.85 -16.14
C ILE A 3 3.30 9.89 -16.85
N HIS A 4 4.11 9.15 -16.10
CA HIS A 4 5.02 8.15 -16.63
C HIS A 4 5.05 6.88 -15.76
N GLU A 5 5.46 5.78 -16.35
CA GLU A 5 5.73 4.55 -15.62
C GLU A 5 7.01 4.70 -14.80
N MET A 6 6.95 4.21 -13.57
CA MET A 6 8.10 4.17 -12.67
C MET A 6 8.94 2.93 -12.96
N THR A 7 10.24 3.08 -12.92
CA THR A 7 11.19 1.98 -12.88
C THR A 7 11.07 1.22 -11.55
N GLU A 8 11.52 -0.02 -11.50
CA GLU A 8 11.55 -0.79 -10.25
C GLU A 8 12.34 -0.09 -9.15
N SER A 9 13.45 0.57 -9.49
CA SER A 9 14.26 1.35 -8.53
C SER A 9 13.47 2.50 -7.91
N GLU A 10 12.72 3.26 -8.71
CA GLU A 10 11.86 4.35 -8.24
C GLU A 10 10.73 3.83 -7.34
N CYS A 11 10.09 2.72 -7.74
CA CYS A 11 9.09 2.06 -6.91
C CYS A 11 9.66 1.66 -5.54
N ARG A 12 10.84 1.01 -5.52
CA ARG A 12 11.51 0.60 -4.28
C ARG A 12 11.86 1.81 -3.40
N GLN A 13 12.37 2.88 -3.98
CA GLN A 13 12.70 4.10 -3.24
C GLN A 13 11.46 4.75 -2.59
N ALA A 14 10.34 4.79 -3.28
CA ALA A 14 9.09 5.29 -2.72
C ALA A 14 8.58 4.38 -1.59
N LEU A 15 8.59 3.06 -1.79
CA LEU A 15 8.13 2.08 -0.80
C LEU A 15 9.00 2.01 0.47
N GLN A 16 10.28 2.39 0.40
CA GLN A 16 11.13 2.49 1.60
C GLN A 16 10.67 3.55 2.60
N ARG A 17 9.95 4.56 2.14
CA ARG A 17 9.38 5.63 2.97
C ARG A 17 7.93 5.36 3.36
N ALA A 18 7.30 4.42 2.67
CA ALA A 18 5.91 4.05 2.91
C ALA A 18 5.79 3.19 4.17
N THR A 19 4.74 3.40 4.94
CA THR A 19 4.45 2.63 6.15
C THR A 19 3.07 2.00 6.12
N VAL A 20 2.16 2.51 5.30
CA VAL A 20 0.79 2.02 5.15
C VAL A 20 0.51 1.75 3.68
N GLY A 21 -0.10 0.62 3.39
CA GLY A 21 -0.57 0.24 2.06
C GLY A 21 -1.90 -0.50 2.16
N ARG A 22 -2.51 -0.82 1.03
CA ARG A 22 -3.76 -1.55 0.93
C ARG A 22 -3.49 -2.96 0.42
N LEU A 23 -3.56 -3.92 1.33
CA LEU A 23 -3.40 -5.34 1.00
C LEU A 23 -4.71 -5.88 0.43
N ALA A 24 -4.62 -6.43 -0.77
CA ALA A 24 -5.70 -7.15 -1.42
C ALA A 24 -5.41 -8.64 -1.45
N CYS A 25 -6.39 -9.44 -1.04
CA CYS A 25 -6.41 -10.90 -1.16
C CYS A 25 -7.77 -11.35 -1.70
N ALA A 26 -7.87 -12.61 -2.10
CA ALA A 26 -9.12 -13.13 -2.64
C ALA A 26 -9.32 -14.58 -2.23
N ARG A 27 -10.59 -14.98 -2.00
CA ARG A 27 -11.04 -16.35 -1.83
C ARG A 27 -12.33 -16.55 -2.63
N ASP A 28 -12.44 -17.65 -3.35
CA ASP A 28 -13.63 -18.01 -4.14
C ASP A 28 -14.08 -16.87 -5.09
N ASN A 29 -13.12 -16.20 -5.76
CA ASN A 29 -13.32 -15.02 -6.61
C ASN A 29 -13.87 -13.77 -5.89
N GLN A 30 -14.01 -13.80 -4.55
CA GLN A 30 -14.37 -12.62 -3.78
C GLN A 30 -13.10 -11.85 -3.41
N PRO A 31 -12.87 -10.61 -3.88
CA PRO A 31 -11.79 -9.77 -3.45
C PRO A 31 -12.07 -9.16 -2.07
N TYR A 32 -10.99 -8.94 -1.32
CA TYR A 32 -11.00 -8.28 -0.03
C TYR A 32 -9.79 -7.37 0.10
N VAL A 33 -9.99 -6.12 0.51
CA VAL A 33 -8.95 -5.09 0.61
C VAL A 33 -8.98 -4.46 2.00
N VAL A 34 -7.81 -4.36 2.61
CA VAL A 34 -7.64 -3.73 3.94
C VAL A 34 -6.35 -2.93 4.02
N PRO A 35 -6.32 -1.84 4.80
CA PRO A 35 -5.06 -1.18 5.11
C PRO A 35 -4.19 -2.07 5.99
N ILE A 36 -2.89 -2.09 5.73
CA ILE A 36 -1.89 -2.72 6.57
C ILE A 36 -0.73 -1.78 6.82
N TYR A 37 -0.11 -1.93 7.97
CA TYR A 37 1.22 -1.40 8.22
C TYR A 37 2.26 -2.38 7.69
N PHE A 38 3.29 -1.87 7.01
CA PHE A 38 4.31 -2.71 6.42
C PHE A 38 5.69 -2.05 6.42
N ALA A 39 6.71 -2.87 6.22
CA ALA A 39 8.08 -2.43 5.94
C ALA A 39 8.66 -3.24 4.78
N LEU A 40 9.32 -2.54 3.86
CA LEU A 40 10.00 -3.18 2.72
C LEU A 40 11.45 -3.53 3.10
N ASP A 41 11.89 -4.73 2.75
CA ASP A 41 13.29 -5.13 2.77
C ASP A 41 13.60 -6.05 1.57
N ARG A 42 14.37 -5.53 0.62
CA ARG A 42 14.77 -6.25 -0.60
C ARG A 42 13.58 -6.90 -1.33
N GLU A 43 13.50 -8.24 -1.29
CA GLU A 43 12.51 -9.05 -2.00
C GLU A 43 11.22 -9.30 -1.19
N HIS A 44 11.09 -8.70 0.00
CA HIS A 44 9.97 -8.97 0.88
C HIS A 44 9.36 -7.70 1.47
N VAL A 45 8.05 -7.72 1.58
CA VAL A 45 7.29 -6.83 2.45
C VAL A 45 6.98 -7.58 3.73
N TYR A 46 7.32 -6.99 4.87
CA TYR A 46 7.05 -7.55 6.20
C TYR A 46 5.89 -6.83 6.85
N ALA A 47 5.04 -7.59 7.52
CA ALA A 47 3.92 -7.05 8.28
C ALA A 47 3.56 -7.96 9.45
N PHE A 48 2.71 -7.47 10.36
CA PHE A 48 2.07 -8.30 11.37
C PHE A 48 0.60 -7.91 11.54
N THR A 49 -0.16 -8.79 12.16
CA THR A 49 -1.59 -8.60 12.41
C THR A 49 -2.06 -9.58 13.48
N THR A 50 -3.35 -9.58 13.80
CA THR A 50 -4.02 -10.67 14.54
C THR A 50 -4.76 -11.59 13.58
N VAL A 51 -5.23 -12.74 14.09
CA VAL A 51 -6.12 -13.64 13.34
C VAL A 51 -7.35 -12.88 12.86
N GLY A 52 -7.75 -13.13 11.62
CA GLY A 52 -8.93 -12.51 11.02
C GLY A 52 -9.06 -12.90 9.55
N GLN A 53 -10.10 -12.41 8.92
CA GLN A 53 -10.51 -12.79 7.55
C GLN A 53 -9.36 -12.77 6.55
N LYS A 54 -8.51 -11.73 6.54
CA LYS A 54 -7.39 -11.66 5.59
C LYS A 54 -6.39 -12.81 5.77
N ILE A 55 -6.09 -13.20 7.02
CA ILE A 55 -5.16 -14.30 7.31
C ILE A 55 -5.76 -15.63 6.87
N GLU A 56 -7.03 -15.89 7.20
CA GLU A 56 -7.72 -17.11 6.77
C GLU A 56 -7.74 -17.22 5.23
N TRP A 57 -7.98 -16.12 4.53
CA TRP A 57 -8.01 -16.12 3.07
C TRP A 57 -6.61 -16.32 2.47
N MET A 58 -5.59 -15.64 2.99
CA MET A 58 -4.22 -15.77 2.52
C MET A 58 -3.61 -17.15 2.79
N ARG A 59 -4.04 -17.85 3.86
CA ARG A 59 -3.65 -19.25 4.11
C ARG A 59 -4.19 -20.20 3.05
N THR A 60 -5.35 -19.92 2.45
CA THR A 60 -5.96 -20.73 1.40
C THR A 60 -5.56 -20.29 -0.01
N ASN A 61 -5.33 -19.01 -0.21
CA ASN A 61 -4.86 -18.43 -1.45
C ASN A 61 -3.76 -17.40 -1.15
N PRO A 62 -2.47 -17.78 -1.25
CA PRO A 62 -1.37 -16.90 -0.90
C PRO A 62 -1.09 -15.78 -1.92
N ARG A 63 -1.75 -15.78 -3.08
CA ARG A 63 -1.59 -14.73 -4.09
C ARG A 63 -2.23 -13.45 -3.62
N VAL A 64 -1.43 -12.41 -3.48
CA VAL A 64 -1.86 -11.10 -2.96
C VAL A 64 -1.33 -9.96 -3.83
N CYS A 65 -1.96 -8.80 -3.68
CA CYS A 65 -1.30 -7.58 -4.10
C CYS A 65 -1.34 -6.53 -2.98
N LEU A 66 -0.29 -5.70 -2.92
CA LEU A 66 -0.20 -4.57 -2.02
C LEU A 66 -0.11 -3.30 -2.86
N GLU A 67 -1.06 -2.41 -2.67
CA GLU A 67 -1.10 -1.10 -3.29
C GLU A 67 -0.62 -0.04 -2.29
N PHE A 68 0.17 0.91 -2.79
CA PHE A 68 0.59 2.11 -2.09
C PHE A 68 0.37 3.31 -3.00
N ASP A 69 -0.25 4.34 -2.48
CA ASP A 69 -0.35 5.64 -3.14
C ASP A 69 0.10 6.78 -2.22
N GLU A 70 0.70 7.78 -2.82
CA GLU A 70 1.03 9.03 -2.15
C GLU A 70 0.60 10.19 -3.06
N ARG A 71 -0.11 11.16 -2.50
CA ARG A 71 -0.54 12.35 -3.20
C ARG A 71 -0.15 13.58 -2.41
N THR A 72 0.75 14.38 -2.99
CA THR A 72 1.22 15.64 -2.40
C THR A 72 0.62 16.87 -3.07
N GLY A 73 -0.13 16.69 -4.19
CA GLY A 73 -0.80 17.75 -4.93
C GLY A 73 -1.72 17.20 -6.00
N HIS A 74 -2.39 18.08 -6.74
CA HIS A 74 -3.26 17.70 -7.86
C HIS A 74 -2.49 17.02 -8.99
N ASP A 75 -1.28 17.52 -9.25
CA ASP A 75 -0.38 17.10 -10.33
C ASP A 75 0.88 16.39 -9.80
N ARG A 76 0.89 15.99 -8.52
CA ARG A 76 1.98 15.28 -7.84
C ARG A 76 1.43 14.11 -7.07
N TRP A 77 1.55 12.95 -7.65
CA TRP A 77 1.17 11.70 -7.00
C TRP A 77 2.01 10.54 -7.54
N GLN A 78 2.07 9.49 -6.78
CA GLN A 78 2.62 8.20 -7.19
C GLN A 78 1.71 7.08 -6.71
N SER A 79 1.61 6.01 -7.48
CA SER A 79 0.88 4.80 -7.13
C SER A 79 1.70 3.60 -7.54
N ILE A 80 1.82 2.62 -6.65
CA ILE A 80 2.64 1.42 -6.83
C ILE A 80 1.80 0.22 -6.45
N VAL A 81 1.85 -0.82 -7.29
CA VAL A 81 1.23 -2.11 -7.00
C VAL A 81 2.31 -3.18 -6.97
N ILE A 82 2.41 -3.88 -5.86
CA ILE A 82 3.24 -5.07 -5.66
C ILE A 82 2.35 -6.30 -5.83
N PHE A 83 2.80 -7.26 -6.62
CA PHE A 83 2.22 -8.60 -6.71
C PHE A 83 3.16 -9.58 -6.04
N GLY A 84 2.62 -10.50 -5.26
CA GLY A 84 3.47 -11.44 -4.53
C GLY A 84 2.71 -12.54 -3.81
N GLU A 85 3.45 -13.29 -3.03
CA GLU A 85 2.95 -14.43 -2.28
C GLU A 85 3.12 -14.23 -0.77
N TYR A 86 2.02 -14.44 -0.06
CA TYR A 86 1.98 -14.47 1.40
C TYR A 86 2.71 -15.68 1.97
N GLU A 87 3.52 -15.46 2.99
CA GLU A 87 4.15 -16.48 3.79
C GLU A 87 4.03 -16.11 5.27
N GLU A 88 3.36 -16.95 6.04
CA GLU A 88 3.29 -16.81 7.50
C GLU A 88 4.64 -17.13 8.14
N LEU A 89 4.99 -16.41 9.19
CA LEU A 89 6.23 -16.61 9.95
C LEU A 89 5.88 -17.12 11.35
N PRO A 90 5.52 -18.42 11.50
CA PRO A 90 5.18 -18.99 12.80
C PRO A 90 6.39 -19.00 13.74
N ASP A 91 6.13 -19.16 15.04
CA ASP A 91 7.18 -19.21 16.06
C ASP A 91 7.86 -20.58 16.08
N LEU A 92 8.63 -20.84 15.02
CA LEU A 92 9.40 -22.06 14.80
C LEU A 92 10.86 -21.70 14.50
N PRO A 93 11.84 -22.57 14.84
CA PRO A 93 13.26 -22.29 14.68
C PRO A 93 13.67 -21.81 13.28
N GLN A 94 13.09 -22.38 12.21
CA GLN A 94 13.39 -22.01 10.83
C GLN A 94 12.96 -20.59 10.47
N TYR A 95 11.95 -20.01 11.14
CA TYR A 95 11.45 -18.65 10.89
C TYR A 95 12.05 -17.59 11.81
N LYS A 96 12.86 -18.00 12.81
CA LYS A 96 13.39 -17.09 13.84
C LYS A 96 14.08 -15.88 13.25
N ALA A 97 14.97 -16.08 12.26
CA ALA A 97 15.68 -14.96 11.61
C ALA A 97 14.73 -14.01 10.89
N ALA A 98 13.73 -14.52 10.18
CA ALA A 98 12.74 -13.72 9.48
C ALA A 98 11.83 -12.95 10.45
N ARG A 99 11.46 -13.53 11.59
CA ARG A 99 10.68 -12.86 12.64
C ARG A 99 11.47 -11.72 13.31
N VAL A 100 12.73 -11.97 13.66
CA VAL A 100 13.61 -10.92 14.20
C VAL A 100 13.72 -9.77 13.21
N LYS A 101 13.97 -10.09 11.92
CA LYS A 101 14.03 -9.08 10.86
C LYS A 101 12.73 -8.29 10.72
N ALA A 102 11.58 -8.97 10.74
CA ALA A 102 10.26 -8.32 10.71
C ALA A 102 10.11 -7.33 11.87
N LEU A 103 10.44 -7.75 13.09
CA LEU A 103 10.36 -6.90 14.28
C LEU A 103 11.26 -5.67 14.16
N GLU A 104 12.54 -5.86 13.79
CA GLU A 104 13.52 -4.77 13.62
C GLU A 104 13.06 -3.72 12.59
N LEU A 105 12.44 -4.17 11.48
CA LEU A 105 11.97 -3.28 10.44
C LEU A 105 10.70 -2.52 10.86
N LEU A 106 9.75 -3.23 11.44
CA LEU A 106 8.44 -2.67 11.81
C LEU A 106 8.52 -1.72 13.01
N GLN A 107 9.49 -1.90 13.91
CA GLN A 107 9.73 -0.98 15.04
C GLN A 107 10.33 0.38 14.66
N LYS A 108 10.84 0.55 13.44
CA LYS A 108 11.46 1.81 13.01
C LYS A 108 10.48 2.98 12.88
N HIS A 109 9.20 2.70 12.78
CA HIS A 109 8.16 3.70 12.59
C HIS A 109 7.04 3.51 13.62
N VAL A 110 6.54 4.60 14.18
CA VAL A 110 5.39 4.59 15.11
C VAL A 110 4.15 4.19 14.32
N MET A 111 3.47 3.16 14.80
CA MET A 111 2.24 2.64 14.19
C MET A 111 1.02 3.40 14.75
N TRP A 112 0.11 3.81 13.89
CA TRP A 112 -1.10 4.55 14.30
C TRP A 112 -2.03 3.75 15.23
N TRP A 113 -1.96 2.42 15.22
CA TRP A 113 -2.73 1.53 16.13
C TRP A 113 -1.93 1.06 17.34
N GLU A 114 -0.67 1.46 17.49
CA GLU A 114 0.18 1.09 18.62
C GLU A 114 -0.48 1.35 20.00
N PRO A 115 -1.18 2.50 20.23
CA PRO A 115 -1.87 2.73 21.48
C PRO A 115 -2.96 1.69 21.79
N ALA A 116 -3.63 1.17 20.77
CA ALA A 116 -4.64 0.13 20.95
C ALA A 116 -4.00 -1.21 21.34
N TYR A 117 -2.84 -1.56 20.75
CA TYR A 117 -2.09 -2.76 21.10
C TYR A 117 -1.45 -2.67 22.49
N VAL A 118 -0.86 -1.54 22.84
CA VAL A 118 -0.28 -1.33 24.18
C VAL A 118 -1.39 -1.39 25.24
N GLY A 119 -2.54 -0.78 24.99
CA GLY A 119 -3.70 -0.87 25.86
C GLY A 119 -4.24 -2.30 26.02
N ALA A 120 -4.12 -3.11 24.99
CA ALA A 120 -4.54 -4.50 25.02
C ALA A 120 -3.51 -5.40 25.71
N ALA A 121 -2.21 -5.18 25.52
CA ALA A 121 -1.14 -5.94 26.18
C ALA A 121 -1.15 -5.79 27.73
N HIS A 122 -1.77 -4.75 28.27
CA HIS A 122 -1.96 -4.55 29.71
C HIS A 122 -3.22 -5.23 30.25
N ARG A 123 -4.07 -5.77 29.38
CA ARG A 123 -5.21 -6.61 29.75
C ARG A 123 -4.82 -8.05 29.36
N GLU A 124 -5.05 -9.03 30.20
CA GLU A 124 -4.84 -10.45 29.86
C GLU A 124 -5.58 -10.74 28.55
N MET A 125 -4.85 -10.78 27.43
CA MET A 125 -5.42 -10.92 26.10
C MET A 125 -5.84 -12.37 25.84
N PRO A 126 -7.02 -12.61 25.26
CA PRO A 126 -7.39 -13.92 24.75
C PRO A 126 -6.39 -14.39 23.67
N HIS A 127 -6.19 -15.69 23.52
CA HIS A 127 -5.29 -16.28 22.50
C HIS A 127 -5.55 -15.81 21.05
N SER A 128 -6.73 -15.23 20.76
CA SER A 128 -7.09 -14.64 19.45
C SER A 128 -6.30 -13.39 19.09
N GLU A 129 -5.54 -12.81 20.01
CA GLU A 129 -4.82 -11.56 19.83
C GLU A 129 -3.30 -11.73 19.71
N THR A 130 -2.81 -12.98 19.65
CA THR A 130 -1.38 -13.24 19.41
C THR A 130 -0.96 -12.69 18.04
N PRO A 131 0.10 -11.86 17.98
CA PRO A 131 0.57 -11.30 16.73
C PRO A 131 1.03 -12.37 15.74
N ILE A 132 0.47 -12.34 14.55
CA ILE A 132 0.89 -13.16 13.42
C ILE A 132 1.83 -12.31 12.57
N PHE A 133 3.11 -12.68 12.57
CA PHE A 133 4.08 -12.12 11.64
C PHE A 133 3.99 -12.83 10.30
N TYR A 134 4.08 -12.06 9.22
CA TYR A 134 4.11 -12.60 7.87
C TYR A 134 4.98 -11.75 6.97
N ARG A 135 5.32 -12.30 5.82
CA ARG A 135 5.95 -11.56 4.73
C ARG A 135 5.23 -11.85 3.42
N ILE A 136 5.39 -10.93 2.49
CA ILE A 136 4.96 -11.10 1.10
C ILE A 136 6.24 -11.14 0.29
N LYS A 137 6.52 -12.26 -0.37
CA LYS A 137 7.59 -12.36 -1.35
C LYS A 137 7.16 -11.62 -2.60
N ILE A 138 7.95 -10.65 -3.05
CA ILE A 138 7.64 -9.82 -4.22
C ILE A 138 7.95 -10.61 -5.48
N ASP A 139 6.95 -10.81 -6.34
CA ASP A 139 7.12 -11.39 -7.67
C ASP A 139 7.43 -10.30 -8.71
N ARG A 140 6.68 -9.20 -8.66
CA ARG A 140 6.83 -8.04 -9.53
C ARG A 140 6.18 -6.82 -8.92
N MET A 141 6.57 -5.64 -9.39
CA MET A 141 5.91 -4.38 -9.06
C MET A 141 5.72 -3.51 -10.29
N THR A 142 4.69 -2.68 -10.26
CA THR A 142 4.42 -1.65 -11.27
C THR A 142 4.13 -0.35 -10.56
N GLY A 143 4.49 0.77 -11.17
CA GLY A 143 4.21 2.07 -10.59
C GLY A 143 3.99 3.13 -11.65
N HIS A 144 3.21 4.14 -11.29
CA HIS A 144 3.00 5.36 -12.06
C HIS A 144 3.25 6.57 -11.18
N GLN A 145 3.86 7.58 -11.79
CA GLN A 145 4.10 8.86 -11.13
C GLN A 145 3.63 10.01 -12.00
N ALA A 146 2.97 10.97 -11.37
CA ALA A 146 2.65 12.26 -11.99
C ALA A 146 3.57 13.35 -11.46
N THR A 147 4.07 14.16 -12.37
CA THR A 147 4.87 15.34 -12.08
C THR A 147 4.26 16.58 -12.71
N PRO A 148 4.45 17.77 -12.11
CA PRO A 148 4.02 19.02 -12.73
C PRO A 148 4.66 19.22 -14.09
N ASP A 149 3.91 19.74 -15.02
CA ASP A 149 4.42 20.21 -16.31
C ASP A 149 5.04 21.60 -16.11
N LEU A 150 6.35 21.64 -15.96
CA LEU A 150 7.09 22.87 -15.71
C LEU A 150 6.88 23.94 -16.80
N ALA A 151 6.62 23.53 -18.04
CA ALA A 151 6.31 24.45 -19.12
C ALA A 151 4.94 25.13 -18.94
N LYS A 152 3.98 24.43 -18.33
CA LYS A 152 2.67 24.99 -17.97
C LYS A 152 2.72 25.83 -16.70
N LEU A 153 3.55 25.49 -15.73
CA LEU A 153 3.71 26.32 -14.51
C LEU A 153 4.26 27.71 -14.84
N ALA A 154 5.16 27.85 -15.82
CA ALA A 154 5.67 29.12 -16.28
C ALA A 154 4.62 29.94 -17.06
N ALA A 155 3.56 29.30 -17.59
CA ALA A 155 2.51 29.95 -18.38
C ALA A 155 1.25 30.31 -17.58
N THR A 156 1.05 29.73 -16.36
CA THR A 156 -0.23 29.78 -15.66
C THR A 156 -0.31 30.69 -14.43
N GLU A 157 0.54 31.65 -14.24
CA GLU A 157 0.21 32.76 -13.31
C GLU A 157 -1.02 33.57 -13.72
N GLY A 158 -1.62 33.29 -14.90
CA GLY A 158 -2.74 34.05 -15.46
C GLY A 158 -4.04 33.30 -15.81
N GLU A 159 -4.13 31.96 -15.82
CA GLU A 159 -5.27 31.24 -16.46
C GLU A 159 -5.98 30.12 -15.62
N GLU A 160 -5.77 30.02 -14.35
CA GLU A 160 -6.28 28.86 -13.55
C GLU A 160 -7.82 28.74 -13.43
N SER A 161 -8.58 29.74 -13.83
CA SER A 161 -10.05 29.70 -13.66
C SER A 161 -10.82 29.06 -14.83
N LYS A 162 -10.27 29.03 -16.04
CA LYS A 162 -11.00 28.57 -17.26
C LYS A 162 -10.85 27.09 -17.58
N ALA A 163 -9.76 26.45 -17.19
CA ALA A 163 -9.47 25.07 -17.60
C ALA A 163 -10.29 23.99 -16.85
N ARG A 164 -10.74 24.26 -15.63
CA ARG A 164 -11.52 23.29 -14.81
C ARG A 164 -12.90 23.00 -15.40
N ASN A 165 -13.52 23.96 -16.03
CA ASN A 165 -14.88 23.79 -16.59
C ASN A 165 -14.89 23.11 -17.96
N GLY A 166 -13.79 23.18 -18.72
CA GLY A 166 -13.71 22.62 -20.07
C GLY A 166 -13.74 21.08 -20.10
N TRP A 167 -12.97 20.43 -19.25
CA TRP A 167 -12.86 18.95 -19.21
C TRP A 167 -14.16 18.27 -18.81
N TRP A 168 -14.86 18.80 -17.80
CA TRP A 168 -16.17 18.30 -17.42
C TRP A 168 -17.22 18.49 -18.52
N SER A 169 -17.19 19.63 -19.22
CA SER A 169 -18.08 19.89 -20.35
C SER A 169 -17.82 18.95 -21.53
N ASP A 170 -16.57 18.54 -21.75
CA ASP A 170 -16.23 17.58 -22.81
C ASP A 170 -16.64 16.16 -22.44
N ILE A 171 -16.49 15.75 -21.19
CA ILE A 171 -17.02 14.45 -20.71
C ILE A 171 -18.53 14.43 -20.78
N LEU A 172 -19.24 15.46 -20.31
CA LEU A 172 -20.69 15.51 -20.33
C LEU A 172 -21.24 15.47 -21.77
N ARG A 173 -20.58 16.13 -22.72
CA ARG A 173 -20.91 16.02 -24.15
C ARG A 173 -20.71 14.61 -24.72
N HIS A 174 -19.65 13.92 -24.30
CA HIS A 174 -19.38 12.53 -24.75
C HIS A 174 -20.36 11.51 -24.16
N VAL A 175 -20.84 11.75 -22.95
CA VAL A 175 -21.79 10.86 -22.26
C VAL A 175 -23.26 11.18 -22.60
N GLY A 176 -23.51 12.20 -23.44
CA GLY A 176 -24.86 12.55 -23.92
C GLY A 176 -25.77 13.19 -22.88
N MET A 177 -25.23 13.68 -21.77
CA MET A 177 -25.97 14.48 -20.79
C MET A 177 -26.03 15.93 -21.28
N LYS A 178 -27.21 16.36 -21.71
CA LYS A 178 -27.53 17.78 -21.97
C LYS A 178 -27.94 18.43 -20.64
N ASP A 179 -27.53 19.69 -20.47
CA ASP A 179 -28.03 20.60 -19.42
C ASP A 179 -29.56 20.68 -19.42
#